data_a8742fadb0ec5445507e959bebf026a8
#
_entry.id   a8742fadb0ec5445507e959bebf026a8
#
_cell.length_a   1.000
_cell.length_b   1.000
_cell.length_c   1.000
_cell.angle_alpha   90.00
_cell.angle_beta   90.00
_cell.angle_gamma   90.00
#
_symmetry.space_group_name_H-M   'P 1'
#
loop_
_entity.id
_entity.type
_entity.pdbx_description
1 polymer ?
#
loop_
_entity_poly.entity_id
_entity_poly.type
_entity_poly.pdbx_seq_one_letter_code
_entity_poly.pdbx_strand_id
1 'polypeptide(L)'
;MNLRIATYNVHNTDGSRSIDGISHEIIKHKLDIVGLQEIDVGVLRSQRKNTLGEINKLCGYPSAVFSKSIDYDGGEYGIGALFKYPLVSMEKYMLPSVYEQRIIVKLVLDTECGYLSFFNTHLSYVSRESRKEQLKFIRSILSKEKKFILTGDFNIESFDELDVLSSIKTANNKTTPHNTFKAGGCIDNIIVSDNIKIKNVILSESEYSDHNMLVADISV
;
A
#
# COMPACT_ATOMS: atom_id res chain seq x y z
N MET A 1 -13.11 -17.10 -1.69
CA MET A 1 -11.89 -16.95 -2.52
C MET A 1 -10.69 -16.71 -1.64
N ASN A 2 -9.52 -17.28 -1.97
CA ASN A 2 -8.26 -16.98 -1.27
C ASN A 2 -7.46 -16.01 -2.10
N LEU A 3 -6.86 -15.01 -1.44
CA LEU A 3 -6.00 -14.01 -2.06
C LEU A 3 -4.69 -13.89 -1.30
N ARG A 4 -3.61 -13.64 -2.01
CA ARG A 4 -2.32 -13.25 -1.45
C ARG A 4 -2.05 -11.79 -1.77
N ILE A 5 -2.04 -10.97 -0.73
CA ILE A 5 -1.96 -9.50 -0.82
C ILE A 5 -0.65 -9.04 -0.21
N ALA A 6 -0.08 -7.96 -0.73
CA ALA A 6 1.07 -7.31 -0.10
C ALA A 6 0.92 -5.79 -0.02
N THR A 7 1.64 -5.19 0.92
CA THR A 7 2.02 -3.78 0.93
C THR A 7 3.54 -3.67 0.92
N TYR A 8 4.06 -2.75 0.13
CA TYR A 8 5.50 -2.56 0.02
C TYR A 8 5.85 -1.10 -0.30
N ASN A 9 6.42 -0.37 0.65
CA ASN A 9 7.08 0.89 0.38
C ASN A 9 8.41 0.61 -0.30
N VAL A 10 8.58 1.04 -1.56
CA VAL A 10 9.77 0.75 -2.35
C VAL A 10 10.90 1.76 -2.17
N HIS A 11 10.65 2.80 -1.36
CA HIS A 11 11.62 3.84 -1.01
C HIS A 11 12.46 4.32 -2.20
N ASN A 12 11.84 4.98 -3.15
CA ASN A 12 12.52 5.40 -4.37
C ASN A 12 13.17 6.79 -4.24
N THR A 13 14.01 6.98 -3.23
CA THR A 13 14.52 8.30 -2.86
C THR A 13 15.75 8.77 -3.63
N ASP A 14 16.60 7.87 -4.14
CA ASP A 14 17.90 8.26 -4.72
C ASP A 14 18.26 7.58 -6.06
N GLY A 15 17.30 6.84 -6.65
CA GLY A 15 17.51 6.10 -7.90
C GLY A 15 18.52 4.94 -7.80
N SER A 16 19.10 4.71 -6.61
CA SER A 16 20.08 3.63 -6.38
C SER A 16 19.41 2.28 -6.18
N ARG A 17 18.11 2.26 -5.91
CA ARG A 17 17.35 1.04 -5.65
C ARG A 17 17.11 0.26 -6.95
N SER A 18 17.36 -1.03 -6.87
CA SER A 18 17.21 -1.90 -8.02
C SER A 18 15.74 -2.20 -8.31
N ILE A 19 15.22 -1.71 -9.43
CA ILE A 19 13.89 -2.08 -9.94
C ILE A 19 13.83 -3.60 -10.15
N ASP A 20 14.91 -4.21 -10.63
CA ASP A 20 15.00 -5.66 -10.82
C ASP A 20 14.85 -6.41 -9.48
N GLY A 21 15.53 -5.94 -8.44
CA GLY A 21 15.46 -6.54 -7.10
C GLY A 21 14.07 -6.42 -6.48
N ILE A 22 13.47 -5.22 -6.51
CA ILE A 22 12.09 -5.00 -6.06
C ILE A 22 11.11 -5.91 -6.81
N SER A 23 11.25 -5.99 -8.14
CA SER A 23 10.39 -6.84 -8.97
C SER A 23 10.57 -8.33 -8.63
N HIS A 24 11.81 -8.77 -8.40
CA HIS A 24 12.10 -10.15 -8.00
C HIS A 24 11.44 -10.52 -6.67
N GLU A 25 11.49 -9.63 -5.69
CA GLU A 25 10.81 -9.83 -4.39
C GLU A 25 9.30 -9.95 -4.57
N ILE A 26 8.68 -9.11 -5.41
CA ILE A 26 7.24 -9.19 -5.72
C ILE A 26 6.89 -10.53 -6.39
N ILE A 27 7.65 -10.93 -7.42
CA ILE A 27 7.43 -12.16 -8.19
C ILE A 27 7.53 -13.40 -7.30
N LYS A 28 8.51 -13.45 -6.39
CA LYS A 28 8.77 -14.55 -5.46
C LYS A 28 7.53 -14.96 -4.67
N HIS A 29 6.68 -14.00 -4.31
CA HIS A 29 5.50 -14.24 -3.47
C HIS A 29 4.23 -14.60 -4.25
N LYS A 30 4.22 -14.52 -5.59
CA LYS A 30 3.05 -14.85 -6.44
C LYS A 30 1.78 -14.12 -5.99
N LEU A 31 1.90 -12.80 -5.75
CA LEU A 31 0.83 -11.99 -5.21
C LEU A 31 -0.34 -11.84 -6.20
N ASP A 32 -1.56 -11.72 -5.67
CA ASP A 32 -2.74 -11.39 -6.46
C ASP A 32 -2.93 -9.88 -6.58
N ILE A 33 -2.60 -9.13 -5.50
CA ILE A 33 -2.64 -7.67 -5.44
C ILE A 33 -1.46 -7.19 -4.59
N VAL A 34 -0.79 -6.13 -5.01
CA VAL A 34 0.20 -5.43 -4.19
C VAL A 34 -0.02 -3.92 -4.24
N GLY A 35 -0.12 -3.30 -3.06
CA GLY A 35 -0.07 -1.85 -2.89
C GLY A 35 1.39 -1.40 -2.72
N LEU A 36 1.78 -0.42 -3.49
CA LEU A 36 3.14 0.13 -3.51
C LEU A 36 3.11 1.59 -3.06
N GLN A 37 4.09 2.00 -2.25
CA GLN A 37 4.26 3.37 -1.83
C GLN A 37 5.60 3.91 -2.35
N GLU A 38 5.73 5.23 -2.40
CA GLU A 38 6.92 5.94 -2.90
C GLU A 38 7.24 5.68 -4.36
N ILE A 39 6.24 5.73 -5.21
CA ILE A 39 6.38 5.56 -6.65
C ILE A 39 6.69 6.91 -7.32
N ASP A 40 7.77 6.94 -8.08
CA ASP A 40 8.17 8.05 -8.95
C ASP A 40 7.76 7.79 -10.40
N VAL A 41 7.27 8.85 -11.07
CA VAL A 41 7.03 8.87 -12.51
C VAL A 41 7.65 10.14 -13.10
N GLY A 42 8.71 9.99 -13.89
CA GLY A 42 9.41 11.11 -14.54
C GLY A 42 10.24 11.99 -13.60
N VAL A 43 10.43 11.60 -12.34
CA VAL A 43 11.21 12.35 -11.33
C VAL A 43 12.72 12.22 -11.64
N LEU A 44 13.49 13.30 -11.41
CA LEU A 44 14.92 13.34 -11.74
C LEU A 44 15.73 12.30 -10.96
N ARG A 45 15.48 12.14 -9.64
CA ARG A 45 16.18 11.17 -8.79
C ARG A 45 16.02 9.73 -9.27
N SER A 46 14.89 9.39 -9.88
CA SER A 46 14.63 8.06 -10.49
C SER A 46 15.00 8.00 -11.99
N GLN A 47 15.90 8.91 -12.44
CA GLN A 47 16.35 8.97 -13.83
C GLN A 47 15.21 9.18 -14.84
N ARG A 48 14.16 9.90 -14.45
CA ARG A 48 12.93 10.17 -15.21
C ARG A 48 12.18 8.91 -15.66
N LYS A 49 12.39 7.79 -14.99
CA LYS A 49 11.68 6.54 -15.28
C LYS A 49 10.25 6.59 -14.74
N ASN A 50 9.38 5.80 -15.35
CA ASN A 50 8.12 5.40 -14.73
C ASN A 50 8.38 4.15 -13.89
N THR A 51 8.67 4.33 -12.61
CA THR A 51 9.06 3.24 -11.71
C THR A 51 8.02 2.13 -11.65
N LEU A 52 6.71 2.47 -11.57
CA LEU A 52 5.65 1.46 -11.57
C LEU A 52 5.60 0.69 -12.89
N GLY A 53 5.75 1.41 -14.01
CA GLY A 53 5.75 0.79 -15.34
C GLY A 53 6.92 -0.20 -15.53
N GLU A 54 8.12 0.17 -15.08
CA GLU A 54 9.29 -0.71 -15.14
C GLU A 54 9.13 -1.93 -14.21
N ILE A 55 8.65 -1.75 -12.98
CA ILE A 55 8.34 -2.87 -12.08
C ILE A 55 7.30 -3.79 -12.72
N ASN A 56 6.20 -3.23 -13.27
CA ASN A 56 5.15 -4.04 -13.88
C ASN A 56 5.61 -4.80 -15.12
N LYS A 57 6.51 -4.20 -15.92
CA LYS A 57 7.10 -4.86 -17.10
C LYS A 57 7.82 -6.15 -16.71
N LEU A 58 8.49 -6.17 -15.56
CA LEU A 58 9.18 -7.36 -15.03
C LEU A 58 8.23 -8.33 -14.33
N CYS A 59 7.27 -7.80 -13.56
CA CYS A 59 6.32 -8.63 -12.80
C CYS A 59 5.22 -9.25 -13.66
N GLY A 60 4.85 -8.64 -14.78
CA GLY A 60 3.88 -9.18 -15.74
C GLY A 60 2.42 -9.15 -15.25
N TYR A 61 2.04 -8.21 -14.37
CA TYR A 61 0.63 -8.07 -13.99
C TYR A 61 -0.20 -7.51 -15.13
N PRO A 62 -1.43 -8.01 -15.33
CA PRO A 62 -2.33 -7.50 -16.37
C PRO A 62 -2.79 -6.07 -16.10
N SER A 63 -2.72 -5.61 -14.85
CA SER A 63 -3.17 -4.28 -14.45
C SER A 63 -2.20 -3.60 -13.50
N ALA A 64 -1.91 -2.32 -13.78
CA ALA A 64 -1.12 -1.42 -12.96
C ALA A 64 -1.79 -0.05 -12.89
N VAL A 65 -1.87 0.54 -11.71
CA VAL A 65 -2.44 1.87 -11.49
C VAL A 65 -1.46 2.71 -10.69
N PHE A 66 -1.11 3.88 -11.21
CA PHE A 66 -0.39 4.93 -10.50
C PHE A 66 -1.37 6.03 -10.08
N SER A 67 -1.18 6.57 -8.89
CA SER A 67 -1.93 7.71 -8.36
C SER A 67 -0.98 8.75 -7.81
N LYS A 68 -0.92 9.90 -8.49
CA LYS A 68 -0.12 11.04 -8.09
C LYS A 68 -0.64 11.64 -6.79
N SER A 69 0.27 11.84 -5.82
CA SER A 69 0.07 12.64 -4.61
C SER A 69 0.50 14.08 -4.84
N ILE A 70 1.71 14.28 -5.37
CA ILE A 70 2.32 15.61 -5.60
C ILE A 70 3.10 15.63 -6.92
N ASP A 71 3.35 16.84 -7.41
CA ASP A 71 4.42 17.11 -8.36
C ASP A 71 5.75 17.16 -7.59
N TYR A 72 6.77 16.50 -8.08
CA TYR A 72 8.06 16.41 -7.40
C TYR A 72 9.20 16.36 -8.42
N ASP A 73 10.16 17.27 -8.29
CA ASP A 73 11.42 17.34 -9.03
C ASP A 73 11.27 17.07 -10.55
N GLY A 74 10.31 17.78 -11.17
CA GLY A 74 10.00 17.73 -12.59
C GLY A 74 9.25 16.48 -13.08
N GLY A 75 8.72 15.69 -12.15
CA GLY A 75 7.86 14.54 -12.39
C GLY A 75 6.73 14.45 -11.37
N GLU A 76 6.23 13.26 -11.13
CA GLU A 76 5.14 12.96 -10.22
C GLU A 76 5.56 11.91 -9.19
N TYR A 77 5.15 12.12 -7.93
CA TYR A 77 5.36 11.18 -6.83
C TYR A 77 4.03 10.76 -6.24
N GLY A 78 3.92 9.48 -5.87
CA GLY A 78 2.68 8.97 -5.33
C GLY A 78 2.71 7.51 -4.92
N ILE A 79 1.58 6.85 -5.10
CA ILE A 79 1.39 5.44 -4.75
C ILE A 79 0.94 4.66 -5.98
N GLY A 80 1.18 3.34 -5.96
CA GLY A 80 0.81 2.46 -7.05
C GLY A 80 0.13 1.18 -6.58
N ALA A 81 -0.45 0.45 -7.51
CA ALA A 81 -0.93 -0.91 -7.29
C ALA A 81 -0.72 -1.77 -8.53
N LEU A 82 -0.36 -3.05 -8.31
CA LEU A 82 -0.34 -4.09 -9.34
C LEU A 82 -1.36 -5.16 -8.94
N PHE A 83 -2.14 -5.67 -9.88
CA PHE A 83 -3.18 -6.65 -9.58
C PHE A 83 -3.57 -7.50 -10.79
N LYS A 84 -4.11 -8.71 -10.51
CA LYS A 84 -4.50 -9.70 -11.52
C LYS A 84 -5.91 -9.54 -12.05
N TYR A 85 -6.76 -8.78 -11.37
CA TYR A 85 -8.20 -8.71 -11.62
C TYR A 85 -8.56 -7.53 -12.54
N PRO A 86 -9.64 -7.59 -13.32
CA PRO A 86 -10.12 -6.43 -14.06
C PRO A 86 -10.48 -5.26 -13.15
N LEU A 87 -10.06 -4.06 -13.53
CA LEU A 87 -10.41 -2.81 -12.86
C LEU A 87 -11.81 -2.35 -13.34
N VAL A 88 -12.73 -2.18 -12.41
CA VAL A 88 -14.09 -1.67 -12.68
C VAL A 88 -14.14 -0.15 -12.54
N SER A 89 -13.59 0.37 -11.44
CA SER A 89 -13.53 1.81 -11.20
C SER A 89 -12.36 2.18 -10.30
N MET A 90 -11.97 3.45 -10.36
CA MET A 90 -10.93 4.04 -9.53
C MET A 90 -11.41 5.38 -8.98
N GLU A 91 -11.19 5.60 -7.70
CA GLU A 91 -11.42 6.87 -7.02
C GLU A 91 -10.18 7.27 -6.22
N LYS A 92 -9.79 8.54 -6.31
CA LYS A 92 -8.69 9.12 -5.56
C LYS A 92 -9.23 10.15 -4.58
N TYR A 93 -8.82 10.07 -3.32
CA TYR A 93 -9.18 11.03 -2.30
C TYR A 93 -7.92 11.68 -1.73
N MET A 94 -7.95 13.02 -1.66
CA MET A 94 -6.92 13.80 -1.00
C MET A 94 -7.14 13.69 0.51
N LEU A 95 -6.11 13.27 1.25
CA LEU A 95 -6.17 13.23 2.71
C LEU A 95 -5.86 14.60 3.33
N PRO A 96 -6.40 14.92 4.50
CA PRO A 96 -5.96 16.10 5.24
C PRO A 96 -4.45 16.07 5.43
N SER A 97 -3.73 17.07 4.90
CA SER A 97 -2.27 17.07 4.90
C SER A 97 -1.75 18.50 5.14
N VAL A 98 -0.71 18.63 5.99
CA VAL A 98 -0.14 19.94 6.39
C VAL A 98 1.04 20.33 5.50
N TYR A 99 1.90 19.36 5.14
CA TYR A 99 3.10 19.58 4.32
C TYR A 99 2.99 18.85 2.99
N GLU A 100 3.39 17.61 2.95
CA GLU A 100 3.30 16.78 1.77
C GLU A 100 1.89 16.22 1.63
N GLN A 101 1.25 16.47 0.48
CA GLN A 101 -0.08 15.95 0.21
C GLN A 101 -0.07 14.43 0.18
N ARG A 102 -0.89 13.82 1.03
CA ARG A 102 -1.15 12.38 1.07
C ARG A 102 -2.49 12.05 0.44
N ILE A 103 -2.60 10.84 -0.05
CA ILE A 103 -3.81 10.34 -0.74
C ILE A 103 -4.16 8.95 -0.25
N ILE A 104 -5.41 8.58 -0.46
CA ILE A 104 -5.87 7.21 -0.52
C ILE A 104 -6.52 6.97 -1.88
N VAL A 105 -6.19 5.84 -2.52
CA VAL A 105 -6.84 5.42 -3.75
C VAL A 105 -7.73 4.21 -3.48
N LYS A 106 -8.92 4.22 -4.05
CA LYS A 106 -9.85 3.09 -4.08
C LYS A 106 -9.88 2.51 -5.49
N LEU A 107 -9.68 1.20 -5.59
CA LEU A 107 -9.86 0.41 -6.79
C LEU A 107 -10.98 -0.59 -6.56
N VAL A 108 -11.97 -0.62 -7.42
CA VAL A 108 -12.99 -1.69 -7.42
C VAL A 108 -12.57 -2.73 -8.43
N LEU A 109 -12.32 -3.93 -7.95
CA LEU A 109 -11.82 -5.06 -8.75
C LEU A 109 -12.93 -6.07 -8.97
N ASP A 110 -13.06 -6.58 -10.20
CA ASP A 110 -13.99 -7.67 -10.53
C ASP A 110 -13.30 -9.01 -10.25
N THR A 111 -13.75 -9.70 -9.23
CA THR A 111 -13.17 -10.96 -8.77
C THR A 111 -14.17 -12.10 -8.93
N GLU A 112 -13.69 -13.35 -8.82
CA GLU A 112 -14.56 -14.54 -8.85
C GLU A 112 -15.67 -14.53 -7.79
N CYS A 113 -15.52 -13.73 -6.73
CA CYS A 113 -16.50 -13.57 -5.65
C CYS A 113 -17.27 -12.24 -5.73
N GLY A 114 -17.28 -11.59 -6.89
CA GLY A 114 -17.89 -10.28 -7.14
C GLY A 114 -16.93 -9.12 -6.86
N TYR A 115 -17.49 -7.92 -6.76
CA TYR A 115 -16.70 -6.72 -6.61
C TYR A 115 -16.02 -6.62 -5.25
N LEU A 116 -14.71 -6.32 -5.28
CA LEU A 116 -13.87 -6.14 -4.11
C LEU A 116 -13.26 -4.74 -4.12
N SER A 117 -13.45 -3.98 -3.04
CA SER A 117 -12.82 -2.69 -2.85
C SER A 117 -11.41 -2.88 -2.30
N PHE A 118 -10.41 -2.49 -3.08
CA PHE A 118 -9.01 -2.44 -2.67
C PHE A 118 -8.58 -1.00 -2.51
N PHE A 119 -7.93 -0.70 -1.39
CA PHE A 119 -7.41 0.61 -1.07
C PHE A 119 -5.90 0.55 -0.88
N ASN A 120 -5.21 1.62 -1.31
CA ASN A 120 -3.80 1.84 -0.99
C ASN A 120 -3.60 3.28 -0.50
N THR A 121 -2.69 3.46 0.47
CA THR A 121 -2.40 4.77 1.06
C THR A 121 -0.93 4.88 1.48
N HIS A 122 -0.48 6.10 1.73
CA HIS A 122 0.76 6.41 2.42
C HIS A 122 0.47 7.62 3.32
N LEU A 123 0.46 7.41 4.64
CA LEU A 123 0.10 8.44 5.61
C LEU A 123 1.26 9.38 5.95
N SER A 124 0.95 10.44 6.67
CA SER A 124 1.92 11.44 7.09
C SER A 124 2.90 10.87 8.13
N TYR A 125 4.18 11.11 7.92
CA TYR A 125 5.23 10.85 8.92
C TYR A 125 5.42 11.99 9.93
N VAL A 126 4.73 13.14 9.72
CA VAL A 126 5.02 14.40 10.43
C VAL A 126 4.59 14.34 11.89
N SER A 127 3.38 13.89 12.19
CA SER A 127 2.88 13.81 13.57
C SER A 127 1.70 12.84 13.69
N ARG A 128 1.50 12.37 14.93
CA ARG A 128 0.35 11.54 15.31
C ARG A 128 -0.99 12.27 15.08
N GLU A 129 -1.06 13.58 15.32
CA GLU A 129 -2.26 14.38 15.10
C GLU A 129 -2.64 14.42 13.61
N SER A 130 -1.64 14.60 12.73
CA SER A 130 -1.84 14.57 11.28
C SER A 130 -2.39 13.20 10.84
N ARG A 131 -1.78 12.11 11.30
CA ARG A 131 -2.25 10.74 11.00
C ARG A 131 -3.66 10.49 11.55
N LYS A 132 -3.96 10.99 12.75
CA LYS A 132 -5.30 10.85 13.34
C LYS A 132 -6.39 11.48 12.47
N GLU A 133 -6.16 12.67 11.92
CA GLU A 133 -7.13 13.30 11.01
C GLU A 133 -7.24 12.53 9.69
N GLN A 134 -6.13 12.03 9.16
CA GLN A 134 -6.12 11.18 7.96
C GLN A 134 -6.90 9.87 8.21
N LEU A 135 -6.68 9.21 9.34
CA LEU A 135 -7.37 7.98 9.71
C LEU A 135 -8.89 8.19 9.94
N LYS A 136 -9.30 9.33 10.52
CA LYS A 136 -10.73 9.70 10.62
C LYS A 136 -11.36 9.85 9.23
N PHE A 137 -10.66 10.48 8.31
CA PHE A 137 -11.13 10.64 6.93
C PHE A 137 -11.24 9.27 6.24
N ILE A 138 -10.22 8.42 6.36
CA ILE A 138 -10.21 7.05 5.84
C ILE A 138 -11.37 6.24 6.42
N ARG A 139 -11.62 6.32 7.74
CA ARG A 139 -12.79 5.69 8.38
C ARG A 139 -14.09 6.09 7.71
N SER A 140 -14.27 7.37 7.36
CA SER A 140 -15.49 7.86 6.70
C SER A 140 -15.72 7.27 5.30
N ILE A 141 -14.63 6.87 4.62
CA ILE A 141 -14.68 6.18 3.33
C ILE A 141 -14.97 4.69 3.54
N LEU A 142 -14.20 4.03 4.41
CA LEU A 142 -14.30 2.60 4.65
C LEU A 142 -15.66 2.18 5.24
N SER A 143 -16.31 3.06 6.01
CA SER A 143 -17.64 2.80 6.59
C SER A 143 -18.75 2.60 5.54
N LYS A 144 -18.51 2.98 4.29
CA LYS A 144 -19.42 2.79 3.15
C LYS A 144 -19.21 1.45 2.44
N GLU A 145 -18.14 0.73 2.79
CA GLU A 145 -17.74 -0.51 2.13
C GLU A 145 -18.20 -1.73 2.94
N LYS A 146 -18.79 -2.70 2.27
CA LYS A 146 -19.17 -3.99 2.91
C LYS A 146 -17.98 -4.92 3.07
N LYS A 147 -17.09 -4.92 2.08
CA LYS A 147 -15.84 -5.70 2.06
C LYS A 147 -14.74 -4.85 1.47
N PHE A 148 -13.62 -4.77 2.16
CA PHE A 148 -12.47 -4.03 1.68
C PHE A 148 -11.15 -4.62 2.16
N ILE A 149 -10.10 -4.30 1.40
CA ILE A 149 -8.71 -4.50 1.74
C ILE A 149 -8.05 -3.12 1.67
N LEU A 150 -7.33 -2.71 2.70
CA LEU A 150 -6.54 -1.49 2.73
C LEU A 150 -5.09 -1.86 3.00
N THR A 151 -4.20 -1.48 2.09
CA THR A 151 -2.75 -1.60 2.22
C THR A 151 -2.12 -0.22 2.39
N GLY A 152 -0.96 -0.15 3.01
CA GLY A 152 -0.24 1.12 3.07
C GLY A 152 0.93 1.13 4.05
N ASP A 153 1.73 2.18 3.90
CA ASP A 153 2.60 2.70 4.92
C ASP A 153 1.82 3.72 5.75
N PHE A 154 1.51 3.35 6.99
CA PHE A 154 0.71 4.17 7.90
C PHE A 154 1.55 5.13 8.72
N ASN A 155 2.88 4.98 8.72
CA ASN A 155 3.81 5.81 9.51
C ASN A 155 3.43 5.90 11.01
N ILE A 156 2.70 4.91 11.54
CA ILE A 156 2.25 4.90 12.93
C ILE A 156 3.42 4.66 13.89
N GLU A 157 3.39 5.33 15.03
CA GLU A 157 4.35 5.12 16.12
C GLU A 157 3.88 3.98 17.05
N SER A 158 2.57 3.72 17.09
CA SER A 158 1.99 2.64 17.87
C SER A 158 0.66 2.16 17.27
N PHE A 159 0.32 0.90 17.48
CA PHE A 159 -0.88 0.29 16.93
C PHE A 159 -2.20 0.90 17.41
N ASP A 160 -2.22 1.58 18.55
CA ASP A 160 -3.43 2.26 19.06
C ASP A 160 -3.86 3.45 18.18
N GLU A 161 -3.00 3.96 17.32
CA GLU A 161 -3.42 4.94 16.32
C GLU A 161 -4.47 4.37 15.36
N LEU A 162 -4.42 3.06 15.07
CA LEU A 162 -5.38 2.37 14.20
C LEU A 162 -6.74 2.13 14.89
N ASP A 163 -6.87 2.31 16.20
CA ASP A 163 -8.14 2.16 16.95
C ASP A 163 -9.22 3.18 16.48
N VAL A 164 -8.81 4.22 15.76
CA VAL A 164 -9.73 5.13 15.05
C VAL A 164 -10.58 4.38 14.02
N LEU A 165 -10.03 3.35 13.38
CA LEU A 165 -10.74 2.51 12.44
C LEU A 165 -11.58 1.49 13.21
N SER A 166 -12.79 1.20 12.76
CA SER A 166 -13.70 0.24 13.38
C SER A 166 -14.05 -0.90 12.43
N SER A 167 -14.45 -2.05 12.99
CA SER A 167 -14.87 -3.22 12.20
C SER A 167 -13.78 -3.70 11.23
N ILE A 168 -12.55 -3.79 11.74
CA ILE A 168 -11.37 -4.17 10.98
C ILE A 168 -10.59 -5.31 11.64
N LYS A 169 -9.77 -5.97 10.83
CA LYS A 169 -8.67 -6.83 11.27
C LYS A 169 -7.38 -6.36 10.61
N THR A 170 -6.28 -6.46 11.31
CA THR A 170 -4.96 -6.00 10.88
C THR A 170 -3.98 -7.16 10.79
N ALA A 171 -3.17 -7.22 9.73
CA ALA A 171 -2.12 -8.23 9.58
C ALA A 171 -0.95 -7.96 10.52
N ASN A 172 -0.59 -6.68 10.69
CA ASN A 172 0.43 -6.22 11.62
C ASN A 172 -0.27 -5.62 12.85
N ASN A 173 -0.05 -6.19 14.03
CA ASN A 173 -0.77 -5.81 15.25
C ASN A 173 0.04 -6.06 16.52
N LYS A 174 -0.49 -5.64 17.69
CA LYS A 174 0.18 -5.77 18.99
C LYS A 174 0.53 -7.21 19.38
N THR A 175 -0.28 -8.18 18.95
CA THR A 175 -0.10 -9.60 19.32
C THR A 175 0.97 -10.27 18.44
N THR A 176 1.00 -9.90 17.17
CA THR A 176 1.95 -10.41 16.18
C THR A 176 2.59 -9.24 15.44
N PRO A 177 3.53 -8.51 16.08
CA PRO A 177 4.18 -7.38 15.45
C PRO A 177 5.20 -7.83 14.39
N HIS A 178 5.17 -7.17 13.25
CA HIS A 178 6.13 -7.33 12.17
C HIS A 178 6.88 -6.02 11.98
N ASN A 179 8.20 -6.05 12.16
CA ASN A 179 9.06 -4.88 11.98
C ASN A 179 9.25 -4.61 10.47
N THR A 180 8.38 -3.80 9.89
CA THR A 180 8.38 -3.52 8.46
C THR A 180 9.36 -2.42 8.05
N PHE A 181 9.79 -1.55 8.97
CA PHE A 181 10.77 -0.50 8.71
C PHE A 181 12.12 -0.85 9.34
N LYS A 182 13.20 -0.90 8.57
CA LYS A 182 14.52 -1.40 9.02
C LYS A 182 15.16 -0.58 10.15
N ALA A 183 14.89 0.74 10.20
CA ALA A 183 15.34 1.56 11.31
C ALA A 183 14.56 1.32 12.62
N GLY A 184 13.54 0.46 12.58
CA GLY A 184 12.67 0.09 13.68
C GLY A 184 11.27 0.67 13.52
N GLY A 185 10.26 -0.20 13.44
CA GLY A 185 8.85 0.22 13.35
C GLY A 185 7.96 -0.77 12.62
N CYS A 186 6.72 -0.88 13.10
CA CYS A 186 5.67 -1.71 12.51
C CYS A 186 4.70 -0.82 11.73
N ILE A 187 5.24 -0.04 10.77
CA ILE A 187 4.54 1.11 10.18
C ILE A 187 3.71 0.75 8.94
N ASP A 188 4.00 -0.39 8.29
CA ASP A 188 3.20 -0.88 7.18
C ASP A 188 2.15 -1.88 7.66
N ASN A 189 0.98 -1.88 7.01
CA ASN A 189 -0.09 -2.79 7.38
C ASN A 189 -0.97 -3.21 6.19
N ILE A 190 -1.62 -4.36 6.36
CA ILE A 190 -2.73 -4.83 5.55
C ILE A 190 -3.93 -4.92 6.47
N ILE A 191 -4.93 -4.08 6.23
CA ILE A 191 -6.15 -3.97 7.01
C ILE A 191 -7.30 -4.50 6.17
N VAL A 192 -8.15 -5.30 6.76
CA VAL A 192 -9.33 -5.85 6.08
C VAL A 192 -10.60 -5.62 6.90
N SER A 193 -11.75 -5.56 6.23
CA SER A 193 -13.05 -5.56 6.91
C SER A 193 -13.22 -6.82 7.76
N ASP A 194 -13.99 -6.75 8.83
CA ASP A 194 -14.15 -7.82 9.84
C ASP A 194 -14.70 -9.14 9.29
N ASN A 195 -15.41 -9.10 8.16
CA ASN A 195 -15.95 -10.26 7.45
C ASN A 195 -14.93 -10.97 6.54
N ILE A 196 -13.70 -10.43 6.40
CA ILE A 196 -12.58 -11.08 5.74
C ILE A 196 -11.70 -11.77 6.79
N LYS A 197 -11.17 -12.95 6.47
CA LYS A 197 -10.28 -13.69 7.37
C LYS A 197 -8.82 -13.57 6.91
N ILE A 198 -7.95 -13.09 7.79
CA ILE A 198 -6.50 -13.19 7.62
C ILE A 198 -6.08 -14.59 8.08
N LYS A 199 -5.42 -15.35 7.21
CA LYS A 199 -5.02 -16.75 7.45
C LYS A 199 -3.57 -16.88 7.86
N ASN A 200 -2.71 -16.10 7.19
CA ASN A 200 -1.28 -16.14 7.38
C ASN A 200 -0.69 -14.77 7.10
N VAL A 201 0.41 -14.42 7.77
CA VAL A 201 1.15 -13.18 7.55
C VAL A 201 2.63 -13.52 7.44
N ILE A 202 3.30 -12.95 6.45
CA ILE A 202 4.71 -13.15 6.17
C ILE A 202 5.37 -11.77 6.11
N LEU A 203 6.45 -11.59 6.86
CA LEU A 203 7.38 -10.49 6.66
C LEU A 203 8.46 -10.97 5.69
N SER A 204 8.51 -10.37 4.51
CA SER A 204 9.56 -10.63 3.52
C SER A 204 10.64 -9.58 3.66
N GLU A 205 11.78 -9.95 4.22
CA GLU A 205 12.93 -9.07 4.32
C GLU A 205 13.38 -8.65 2.92
N SER A 206 13.61 -7.35 2.75
CA SER A 206 14.06 -6.74 1.51
C SER A 206 15.52 -6.29 1.62
N GLU A 207 16.29 -6.44 0.54
CA GLU A 207 17.59 -5.80 0.40
C GLU A 207 17.51 -4.49 -0.41
N TYR A 208 16.37 -4.23 -1.06
CA TYR A 208 16.19 -3.18 -2.07
C TYR A 208 15.35 -1.99 -1.59
N SER A 209 14.79 -2.03 -0.40
CA SER A 209 14.11 -0.93 0.27
C SER A 209 14.57 -0.84 1.73
N ASP A 210 14.35 0.27 2.39
CA ASP A 210 14.44 0.39 3.84
C ASP A 210 13.17 -0.13 4.55
N HIS A 211 12.15 -0.53 3.78
CA HIS A 211 11.02 -1.30 4.25
C HIS A 211 11.14 -2.77 3.84
N ASN A 212 10.58 -3.63 4.68
CA ASN A 212 10.30 -5.03 4.40
C ASN A 212 8.89 -5.17 3.85
N MET A 213 8.68 -6.04 2.87
CA MET A 213 7.35 -6.26 2.30
C MET A 213 6.50 -7.09 3.26
N LEU A 214 5.30 -6.59 3.61
CA LEU A 214 4.33 -7.35 4.39
C LEU A 214 3.36 -8.07 3.45
N VAL A 215 3.23 -9.38 3.61
CA VAL A 215 2.37 -10.24 2.80
C VAL A 215 1.32 -10.89 3.68
N ALA A 216 0.07 -10.94 3.23
CA ALA A 216 -1.00 -11.66 3.92
C ALA A 216 -1.76 -12.60 2.97
N ASP A 217 -2.01 -13.82 3.44
CA ASP A 217 -2.98 -14.73 2.83
C ASP A 217 -4.34 -14.49 3.49
N ILE A 218 -5.35 -14.13 2.71
CA ILE A 218 -6.69 -13.81 3.20
C ILE A 218 -7.76 -14.69 2.54
N SER A 219 -8.91 -14.80 3.19
CA SER A 219 -10.12 -15.42 2.63
C SER A 219 -11.25 -14.41 2.63
N VAL A 220 -11.70 -14.05 1.43
CA VAL A 220 -12.80 -13.10 1.13
C VAL A 220 -14.13 -13.84 1.07
#